data_2b7b7b281784f287beca912a99e7a962
#
_entry.id   2b7b7b281784f287beca912a99e7a962
#
_cell.length_a   1.000
_cell.length_b   1.000
_cell.length_c   1.000
_cell.angle_alpha   90.00
_cell.angle_beta   90.00
_cell.angle_gamma   90.00
#
_symmetry.space_group_name_H-M   'P 1'
#
loop_
_entity.id
_entity.type
_entity.pdbx_description
1 polymer ?
#
loop_
_entity_poly.entity_id
_entity_poly.type
_entity_poly.pdbx_seq_one_letter_code
_entity_poly.pdbx_strand_id
1 'polypeptide(L)'
;MVTTTEGTCSDHYDQGVVKKHSREEMLSVALEAALEDGLSRLTFGRLASRLKISDRMVVYYFPTKDELVTSVLSVVGDRLQHVLAAAFSVPTNDHRSLVATAWPVVAQPECDPLFGLYFEAIGQATAGIEPYKSVASHLVEGWIEWLGGFVVGDQDYRRREAAAAVAVLDGLLLMRLLGGSDLADTASTSLLDHR
;
A
#
# COMPACT_ATOMS: atom_id res chain seq x y z
N MET A 1 76.33 -21.22 0.95
CA MET A 1 75.46 -20.61 -0.07
C MET A 1 74.05 -20.88 0.40
N VAL A 2 73.42 -19.90 1.11
CA VAL A 2 72.12 -20.02 1.74
C VAL A 2 71.16 -19.20 0.87
N THR A 3 70.19 -19.83 0.24
CA THR A 3 69.12 -19.20 -0.49
C THR A 3 67.86 -19.10 0.38
N THR A 4 67.56 -17.89 0.75
CA THR A 4 66.34 -17.49 1.47
C THR A 4 65.21 -17.38 0.50
N THR A 5 64.12 -18.14 0.70
CA THR A 5 62.88 -18.03 -0.08
C THR A 5 61.92 -17.17 0.73
N GLU A 6 61.64 -15.95 0.24
CA GLU A 6 60.61 -15.09 0.77
C GLU A 6 59.24 -15.58 0.30
N GLY A 7 58.42 -15.98 1.26
CA GLY A 7 56.99 -16.27 1.04
C GLY A 7 56.16 -15.01 1.13
N THR A 8 55.69 -14.50 0.01
CA THR A 8 54.67 -13.43 -0.05
C THR A 8 53.33 -13.96 0.36
N CYS A 9 52.91 -13.55 1.56
CA CYS A 9 51.54 -13.73 2.05
C CYS A 9 50.63 -12.72 1.30
N SER A 10 49.90 -13.19 0.32
CA SER A 10 48.87 -12.39 -0.36
C SER A 10 47.63 -12.41 0.48
N ASP A 11 47.44 -11.37 1.30
CA ASP A 11 46.17 -11.09 1.95
C ASP A 11 45.17 -10.65 0.87
N HIS A 12 44.39 -11.63 0.39
CA HIS A 12 43.16 -11.35 -0.34
C HIS A 12 42.10 -10.86 0.66
N TYR A 13 42.10 -9.57 0.90
CA TYR A 13 40.87 -8.91 1.43
C TYR A 13 39.82 -9.02 0.31
N ASP A 14 38.96 -10.02 0.47
CA ASP A 14 37.68 -10.09 -0.24
C ASP A 14 36.85 -8.87 0.22
N GLN A 15 36.95 -7.79 -0.55
CA GLN A 15 36.07 -6.64 -0.40
C GLN A 15 34.69 -7.08 -0.90
N GLY A 16 33.95 -7.75 -0.01
CA GLY A 16 32.53 -7.98 -0.18
C GLY A 16 31.88 -6.62 -0.49
N VAL A 17 31.46 -6.45 -1.74
CA VAL A 17 30.69 -5.28 -2.18
C VAL A 17 29.47 -5.20 -1.27
N VAL A 18 29.52 -4.32 -0.28
CA VAL A 18 28.36 -4.03 0.57
C VAL A 18 27.29 -3.48 -0.37
N LYS A 19 26.33 -4.32 -0.72
CA LYS A 19 25.20 -3.94 -1.58
C LYS A 19 24.51 -2.76 -0.90
N LYS A 20 24.67 -1.56 -1.47
CA LYS A 20 24.05 -0.35 -0.95
C LYS A 20 22.56 -0.43 -1.28
N HIS A 21 21.75 -0.80 -0.30
CA HIS A 21 20.29 -0.82 -0.47
C HIS A 21 19.77 0.61 -0.68
N SER A 22 18.91 0.79 -1.67
CA SER A 22 18.20 2.04 -1.86
C SER A 22 17.00 2.15 -0.90
N ARG A 23 16.47 3.37 -0.74
CA ARG A 23 15.24 3.57 0.03
C ARG A 23 14.06 2.80 -0.57
N GLU A 24 13.99 2.76 -1.90
CA GLU A 24 12.97 2.05 -2.66
C GLU A 24 13.04 0.52 -2.47
N GLU A 25 14.26 -0.05 -2.50
CA GLU A 25 14.47 -1.48 -2.21
C GLU A 25 14.01 -1.82 -0.79
N MET A 26 14.37 -0.99 0.20
CA MET A 26 13.93 -1.19 1.59
C MET A 26 12.41 -1.09 1.73
N LEU A 27 11.79 -0.14 1.04
CA LEU A 27 10.35 0.06 1.05
C LEU A 27 9.61 -1.10 0.38
N SER A 28 10.16 -1.67 -0.71
CA SER A 28 9.61 -2.88 -1.32
C SER A 28 9.61 -4.06 -0.35
N VAL A 29 10.74 -4.30 0.34
CA VAL A 29 10.84 -5.39 1.34
C VAL A 29 9.95 -5.12 2.56
N ALA A 30 9.80 -3.85 2.96
CA ALA A 30 8.90 -3.48 4.04
C ALA A 30 7.43 -3.73 3.69
N LEU A 31 7.03 -3.44 2.45
CA LEU A 31 5.69 -3.75 1.96
C LEU A 31 5.45 -5.27 1.90
N GLU A 32 6.40 -6.05 1.36
CA GLU A 32 6.31 -7.51 1.37
C GLU A 32 6.14 -8.06 2.79
N ALA A 33 6.94 -7.54 3.74
CA ALA A 33 6.82 -7.92 5.16
C ALA A 33 5.45 -7.55 5.75
N ALA A 34 4.90 -6.40 5.39
CA ALA A 34 3.58 -5.97 5.84
C ALA A 34 2.47 -6.82 5.23
N LEU A 35 2.57 -7.18 3.94
CA LEU A 35 1.60 -8.07 3.26
C LEU A 35 1.58 -9.48 3.86
N GLU A 36 2.73 -9.98 4.33
CA GLU A 36 2.82 -11.32 4.95
C GLU A 36 2.38 -11.32 6.42
N ASP A 37 2.79 -10.31 7.19
CA ASP A 37 2.72 -10.33 8.65
C ASP A 37 1.77 -9.27 9.25
N GLY A 38 1.30 -8.31 8.44
CA GLY A 38 0.54 -7.14 8.87
C GLY A 38 1.42 -5.93 9.26
N LEU A 39 0.80 -4.74 9.25
CA LEU A 39 1.46 -3.47 9.60
C LEU A 39 1.90 -3.41 11.07
N SER A 40 1.11 -4.00 11.95
CA SER A 40 1.40 -4.02 13.40
C SER A 40 2.70 -4.74 13.72
N ARG A 41 3.09 -5.73 12.91
CA ARG A 41 4.33 -6.49 13.05
C ARG A 41 5.52 -5.90 12.30
N LEU A 42 5.32 -4.83 11.54
CA LEU A 42 6.41 -4.16 10.84
C LEU A 42 7.30 -3.42 11.86
N THR A 43 8.55 -3.87 12.00
CA THR A 43 9.56 -3.29 12.89
C THR A 43 10.90 -3.15 12.19
N PHE A 44 11.75 -2.23 12.67
CA PHE A 44 13.10 -2.04 12.11
C PHE A 44 13.93 -3.31 12.15
N GLY A 45 13.91 -4.05 13.28
CA GLY A 45 14.66 -5.29 13.42
C GLY A 45 14.21 -6.38 12.45
N ARG A 46 12.90 -6.52 12.19
CA ARG A 46 12.39 -7.47 11.19
C ARG A 46 12.83 -7.08 9.77
N LEU A 47 12.72 -5.80 9.44
CA LEU A 47 13.15 -5.29 8.13
C LEU A 47 14.65 -5.44 7.95
N ALA A 48 15.46 -5.08 8.93
CA ALA A 48 16.90 -5.24 8.94
C ALA A 48 17.32 -6.71 8.76
N SER A 49 16.65 -7.63 9.47
CA SER A 49 16.89 -9.07 9.35
C SER A 49 16.59 -9.60 7.95
N ARG A 50 15.48 -9.20 7.32
CA ARG A 50 15.14 -9.59 5.93
C ARG A 50 16.17 -9.08 4.92
N LEU A 51 16.64 -7.85 5.10
CA LEU A 51 17.63 -7.22 4.22
C LEU A 51 19.07 -7.63 4.53
N LYS A 52 19.32 -8.34 5.64
CA LYS A 52 20.65 -8.70 6.15
C LYS A 52 21.55 -7.47 6.40
N ILE A 53 20.97 -6.43 6.96
CA ILE A 53 21.63 -5.17 7.33
C ILE A 53 21.45 -4.89 8.82
N SER A 54 22.05 -3.81 9.33
CA SER A 54 21.83 -3.35 10.70
C SER A 54 20.57 -2.49 10.83
N ASP A 55 19.92 -2.51 11.99
CA ASP A 55 18.79 -1.63 12.32
C ASP A 55 19.15 -0.15 12.11
N ARG A 56 20.40 0.23 12.38
CA ARG A 56 20.90 1.59 12.17
C ARG A 56 20.77 2.01 10.70
N MET A 57 20.96 1.10 9.77
CA MET A 57 20.78 1.39 8.34
C MET A 57 19.32 1.64 8.00
N VAL A 58 18.38 0.88 8.60
CA VAL A 58 16.94 1.12 8.43
C VAL A 58 16.55 2.48 9.01
N VAL A 59 17.03 2.81 10.23
CA VAL A 59 16.77 4.10 10.88
C VAL A 59 17.33 5.28 10.07
N TYR A 60 18.42 5.09 9.33
CA TYR A 60 18.96 6.14 8.45
C TYR A 60 17.97 6.52 7.33
N TYR A 61 17.22 5.57 6.78
CA TYR A 61 16.24 5.80 5.71
C TYR A 61 14.84 6.10 6.24
N PHE A 62 14.49 5.57 7.40
CA PHE A 62 13.20 5.75 8.08
C PHE A 62 13.45 6.08 9.55
N PRO A 63 13.68 7.36 9.89
CA PRO A 63 14.03 7.81 11.24
C PRO A 63 13.07 7.35 12.33
N THR A 64 11.79 7.20 11.99
CA THR A 64 10.75 6.73 12.91
C THR A 64 9.96 5.55 12.33
N LYS A 65 9.34 4.76 13.21
CA LYS A 65 8.40 3.72 12.79
C LYS A 65 7.23 4.32 12.01
N ASP A 66 6.80 5.50 12.41
CA ASP A 66 5.69 6.24 11.80
C ASP A 66 6.00 6.59 10.35
N GLU A 67 7.22 7.05 10.05
CA GLU A 67 7.65 7.30 8.67
C GLU A 67 7.70 6.01 7.84
N LEU A 68 8.16 4.90 8.42
CA LEU A 68 8.18 3.61 7.73
C LEU A 68 6.76 3.16 7.38
N VAL A 69 5.84 3.18 8.35
CA VAL A 69 4.43 2.81 8.16
C VAL A 69 3.75 3.72 7.14
N THR A 70 3.92 5.04 7.27
CA THR A 70 3.38 6.02 6.33
C THR A 70 3.87 5.76 4.91
N SER A 71 5.17 5.49 4.74
CA SER A 71 5.76 5.20 3.43
C SER A 71 5.20 3.91 2.82
N VAL A 72 4.99 2.86 3.63
CA VAL A 72 4.36 1.61 3.16
C VAL A 72 2.93 1.86 2.72
N LEU A 73 2.12 2.57 3.52
CA LEU A 73 0.73 2.88 3.18
C LEU A 73 0.61 3.76 1.94
N SER A 74 1.54 4.71 1.73
CA SER A 74 1.58 5.48 0.48
C SER A 74 1.80 4.58 -0.73
N VAL A 75 2.73 3.61 -0.66
CA VAL A 75 2.95 2.66 -1.77
C VAL A 75 1.72 1.78 -2.02
N VAL A 76 1.00 1.37 -0.97
CA VAL A 76 -0.28 0.64 -1.13
C VAL A 76 -1.28 1.50 -1.91
N GLY A 77 -1.46 2.77 -1.51
CA GLY A 77 -2.34 3.71 -2.21
C GLY A 77 -1.95 3.91 -3.67
N ASP A 78 -0.66 4.17 -3.95
CA ASP A 78 -0.14 4.36 -5.30
C ASP A 78 -0.36 3.13 -6.20
N ARG A 79 -0.14 1.93 -5.66
CA ARG A 79 -0.38 0.67 -6.40
C ARG A 79 -1.85 0.49 -6.75
N LEU A 80 -2.75 0.72 -5.80
CA LEU A 80 -4.19 0.62 -6.03
C LEU A 80 -4.66 1.67 -7.05
N GLN A 81 -4.20 2.91 -6.96
CA GLN A 81 -4.50 3.96 -7.95
C GLN A 81 -3.98 3.59 -9.33
N HIS A 82 -2.76 3.05 -9.43
CA HIS A 82 -2.19 2.62 -10.70
C HIS A 82 -3.02 1.52 -11.37
N VAL A 83 -3.45 0.52 -10.61
CA VAL A 83 -4.31 -0.57 -11.10
C VAL A 83 -5.67 -0.02 -11.56
N LEU A 84 -6.25 0.89 -10.79
CA LEU A 84 -7.56 1.48 -11.09
C LEU A 84 -7.51 2.49 -12.26
N ALA A 85 -6.42 3.23 -12.42
CA ALA A 85 -6.32 4.29 -13.44
C ALA A 85 -6.62 3.79 -14.85
N ALA A 86 -6.23 2.55 -15.17
CA ALA A 86 -6.47 1.95 -16.48
C ALA A 86 -7.97 1.70 -16.77
N ALA A 87 -8.81 1.57 -15.74
CA ALA A 87 -10.25 1.37 -15.89
C ALA A 87 -10.99 2.66 -16.23
N PHE A 88 -10.49 3.81 -15.80
CA PHE A 88 -11.12 5.12 -15.99
C PHE A 88 -10.69 5.80 -17.29
N SER A 89 -10.99 5.16 -18.42
CA SER A 89 -10.71 5.72 -19.76
C SER A 89 -11.71 6.78 -20.23
N VAL A 90 -12.89 6.82 -19.61
CA VAL A 90 -13.98 7.75 -19.92
C VAL A 90 -14.46 8.39 -18.62
N PRO A 91 -14.72 9.70 -18.60
CA PRO A 91 -15.30 10.37 -17.44
C PRO A 91 -16.65 9.76 -17.03
N THR A 92 -16.92 9.71 -15.75
CA THR A 92 -18.15 9.21 -15.14
C THR A 92 -19.09 10.36 -14.76
N ASN A 93 -20.37 10.07 -14.58
CA ASN A 93 -21.35 11.10 -14.21
C ASN A 93 -21.65 11.14 -12.71
N ASP A 94 -21.51 10.00 -12.02
CA ASP A 94 -21.93 9.84 -10.64
C ASP A 94 -21.16 8.70 -9.92
N HIS A 95 -21.41 8.54 -8.61
CA HIS A 95 -20.78 7.51 -7.80
C HIS A 95 -21.11 6.09 -8.26
N ARG A 96 -22.30 5.83 -8.83
CA ARG A 96 -22.66 4.49 -9.34
C ARG A 96 -21.79 4.12 -10.52
N SER A 97 -21.59 5.05 -11.44
CA SER A 97 -20.70 4.87 -12.58
C SER A 97 -19.23 4.69 -12.14
N LEU A 98 -18.79 5.43 -11.12
CA LEU A 98 -17.48 5.23 -10.50
C LEU A 98 -17.35 3.82 -9.92
N VAL A 99 -18.31 3.37 -9.12
CA VAL A 99 -18.31 2.03 -8.53
C VAL A 99 -18.37 0.94 -9.59
N ALA A 100 -19.26 1.08 -10.58
CA ALA A 100 -19.39 0.12 -11.68
C ALA A 100 -18.08 -0.03 -12.48
N THR A 101 -17.32 1.06 -12.63
CA THR A 101 -16.01 1.06 -13.31
C THR A 101 -14.91 0.47 -12.43
N ALA A 102 -14.88 0.80 -11.14
CA ALA A 102 -13.84 0.39 -10.22
C ALA A 102 -14.00 -1.06 -9.74
N TRP A 103 -15.24 -1.50 -9.45
CA TRP A 103 -15.50 -2.79 -8.81
C TRP A 103 -14.86 -3.98 -9.52
N PRO A 104 -15.00 -4.17 -10.84
CA PRO A 104 -14.39 -5.30 -11.54
C PRO A 104 -12.87 -5.37 -11.41
N VAL A 105 -12.23 -4.26 -11.10
CA VAL A 105 -10.77 -4.15 -10.95
C VAL A 105 -10.36 -4.42 -9.50
N VAL A 106 -11.00 -3.74 -8.53
CA VAL A 106 -10.62 -3.87 -7.12
C VAL A 106 -11.10 -5.18 -6.49
N ALA A 107 -12.12 -5.83 -7.07
CA ALA A 107 -12.64 -7.12 -6.62
C ALA A 107 -11.79 -8.31 -7.10
N GLN A 108 -10.61 -8.08 -7.67
CA GLN A 108 -9.70 -9.18 -8.04
C GLN A 108 -8.95 -9.70 -6.81
N PRO A 109 -8.70 -11.03 -6.73
CA PRO A 109 -7.99 -11.63 -5.60
C PRO A 109 -6.61 -11.03 -5.33
N GLU A 110 -5.95 -10.52 -6.38
CA GLU A 110 -4.64 -9.89 -6.29
C GLU A 110 -4.66 -8.57 -5.52
N CYS A 111 -5.83 -7.92 -5.42
CA CYS A 111 -6.04 -6.69 -4.66
C CYS A 111 -6.33 -6.96 -3.18
N ASP A 112 -6.84 -8.15 -2.84
CA ASP A 112 -7.27 -8.50 -1.47
C ASP A 112 -6.17 -8.24 -0.41
N PRO A 113 -4.89 -8.61 -0.60
CA PRO A 113 -3.85 -8.33 0.38
C PRO A 113 -3.59 -6.83 0.60
N LEU A 114 -3.69 -6.01 -0.44
CA LEU A 114 -3.51 -4.56 -0.34
C LEU A 114 -4.66 -3.92 0.45
N PHE A 115 -5.91 -4.33 0.17
CA PHE A 115 -7.06 -3.90 0.95
C PHE A 115 -7.05 -4.44 2.38
N GLY A 116 -6.49 -5.62 2.62
CA GLY A 116 -6.23 -6.12 3.96
C GLY A 116 -5.37 -5.16 4.79
N LEU A 117 -4.25 -4.67 4.24
CA LEU A 117 -3.41 -3.66 4.89
C LEU A 117 -4.14 -2.31 5.07
N TYR A 118 -4.91 -1.89 4.06
CA TYR A 118 -5.70 -0.67 4.13
C TYR A 118 -6.70 -0.71 5.29
N PHE A 119 -7.47 -1.79 5.43
CA PHE A 119 -8.43 -1.95 6.53
C PHE A 119 -7.77 -2.18 7.89
N GLU A 120 -6.58 -2.82 7.95
CA GLU A 120 -5.79 -2.86 9.18
C GLU A 120 -5.43 -1.44 9.64
N ALA A 121 -4.96 -0.60 8.71
CA ALA A 121 -4.64 0.80 9.02
C ALA A 121 -5.86 1.59 9.49
N ILE A 122 -7.02 1.43 8.82
CA ILE A 122 -8.29 2.05 9.25
C ILE A 122 -8.69 1.58 10.65
N GLY A 123 -8.59 0.29 10.95
CA GLY A 123 -8.89 -0.25 12.28
C GLY A 123 -8.00 0.37 13.37
N GLN A 124 -6.70 0.52 13.13
CA GLN A 124 -5.79 1.21 14.04
C GLN A 124 -6.13 2.70 14.19
N ALA A 125 -6.49 3.36 13.07
CA ALA A 125 -6.87 4.77 13.05
C ALA A 125 -8.13 5.05 13.88
N THR A 126 -9.16 4.19 13.76
CA THR A 126 -10.40 4.30 14.54
C THR A 126 -10.18 4.05 16.04
N ALA A 127 -9.15 3.28 16.39
CA ALA A 127 -8.70 3.12 17.78
C ALA A 127 -7.84 4.29 18.28
N GLY A 128 -7.62 5.33 17.46
CA GLY A 128 -6.86 6.53 17.82
C GLY A 128 -5.34 6.35 17.84
N ILE A 129 -4.84 5.27 17.23
CA ILE A 129 -3.40 4.93 17.26
C ILE A 129 -2.67 5.68 16.14
N GLU A 130 -1.61 6.42 16.54
CA GLU A 130 -0.68 7.04 15.57
C GLU A 130 0.36 6.01 15.05
N PRO A 131 0.86 6.17 13.83
CA PRO A 131 0.56 7.23 12.85
C PRO A 131 -0.73 7.01 12.05
N TYR A 132 -1.42 5.90 12.26
CA TYR A 132 -2.56 5.48 11.45
C TYR A 132 -3.69 6.51 11.41
N LYS A 133 -3.98 7.16 12.57
CA LYS A 133 -5.02 8.18 12.65
C LYS A 133 -4.77 9.35 11.70
N SER A 134 -3.55 9.89 11.72
CA SER A 134 -3.17 10.99 10.83
C SER A 134 -3.11 10.56 9.36
N VAL A 135 -2.54 9.38 9.09
CA VAL A 135 -2.38 8.85 7.73
C VAL A 135 -3.73 8.49 7.10
N ALA A 136 -4.64 7.83 7.85
CA ALA A 136 -5.94 7.42 7.31
C ALA A 136 -6.78 8.60 6.82
N SER A 137 -6.78 9.72 7.54
CA SER A 137 -7.50 10.92 7.11
C SER A 137 -6.99 11.44 5.77
N HIS A 138 -5.67 11.48 5.57
CA HIS A 138 -5.06 11.89 4.31
C HIS A 138 -5.32 10.89 3.18
N LEU A 139 -5.33 9.58 3.48
CA LEU A 139 -5.64 8.56 2.49
C LEU A 139 -7.08 8.69 1.98
N VAL A 140 -8.05 8.85 2.87
CA VAL A 140 -9.46 9.02 2.50
C VAL A 140 -9.65 10.28 1.64
N GLU A 141 -9.08 11.42 2.07
CA GLU A 141 -9.12 12.65 1.28
C GLU A 141 -8.46 12.48 -0.09
N GLY A 142 -7.30 11.84 -0.14
CA GLY A 142 -6.58 11.56 -1.39
C GLY A 142 -7.41 10.69 -2.35
N TRP A 143 -8.12 9.69 -1.85
CA TRP A 143 -9.02 8.86 -2.65
C TRP A 143 -10.20 9.65 -3.19
N ILE A 144 -10.84 10.51 -2.36
CA ILE A 144 -11.95 11.36 -2.77
C ILE A 144 -11.49 12.35 -3.86
N GLU A 145 -10.34 12.97 -3.69
CA GLU A 145 -9.78 13.91 -4.66
C GLU A 145 -9.46 13.20 -5.99
N TRP A 146 -8.77 12.06 -5.91
CA TRP A 146 -8.37 11.29 -7.08
C TRP A 146 -9.57 10.77 -7.88
N LEU A 147 -10.55 10.12 -7.23
CA LEU A 147 -11.78 9.64 -7.88
C LEU A 147 -12.63 10.80 -8.42
N GLY A 148 -12.67 11.93 -7.71
CA GLY A 148 -13.36 13.13 -8.16
C GLY A 148 -12.82 13.67 -9.48
N GLY A 149 -11.56 13.40 -9.79
CA GLY A 149 -10.96 13.74 -11.10
C GLY A 149 -11.62 13.05 -12.29
N PHE A 150 -12.30 11.92 -12.09
CA PHE A 150 -13.00 11.16 -13.13
C PHE A 150 -14.49 11.50 -13.24
N VAL A 151 -15.02 12.40 -12.39
CA VAL A 151 -16.45 12.79 -12.41
C VAL A 151 -16.65 14.09 -13.15
N VAL A 152 -17.66 14.16 -14.01
CA VAL A 152 -18.09 15.38 -14.70
C VAL A 152 -18.94 16.23 -13.76
N GLY A 153 -18.63 17.51 -13.65
CA GLY A 153 -19.40 18.45 -12.82
C GLY A 153 -18.53 19.51 -12.15
N ASP A 154 -19.15 20.34 -11.33
CA ASP A 154 -18.43 21.29 -10.49
C ASP A 154 -17.68 20.57 -9.35
N GLN A 155 -16.82 21.30 -8.66
CA GLN A 155 -15.96 20.74 -7.62
C GLN A 155 -16.76 20.09 -6.47
N ASP A 156 -17.84 20.71 -6.03
CA ASP A 156 -18.67 20.22 -4.92
C ASP A 156 -19.41 18.95 -5.31
N TYR A 157 -19.95 18.91 -6.54
CA TYR A 157 -20.59 17.71 -7.08
C TYR A 157 -19.59 16.55 -7.18
N ARG A 158 -18.44 16.77 -7.80
CA ARG A 158 -17.40 15.75 -7.97
C ARG A 158 -16.95 15.17 -6.62
N ARG A 159 -16.73 16.05 -5.62
CA ARG A 159 -16.34 15.63 -4.29
C ARG A 159 -17.41 14.77 -3.60
N ARG A 160 -18.69 15.16 -3.70
CA ARG A 160 -19.80 14.38 -3.13
C ARG A 160 -19.90 12.98 -3.77
N GLU A 161 -19.86 12.93 -5.10
CA GLU A 161 -19.96 11.67 -5.83
C GLU A 161 -18.75 10.76 -5.55
N ALA A 162 -17.54 11.31 -5.49
CA ALA A 162 -16.36 10.56 -5.12
C ALA A 162 -16.43 10.02 -3.68
N ALA A 163 -16.89 10.84 -2.72
CA ALA A 163 -17.06 10.39 -1.33
C ALA A 163 -18.10 9.27 -1.22
N ALA A 164 -19.21 9.35 -1.97
CA ALA A 164 -20.20 8.28 -2.02
C ALA A 164 -19.62 7.00 -2.63
N ALA A 165 -18.82 7.11 -3.71
CA ALA A 165 -18.16 5.97 -4.33
C ALA A 165 -17.17 5.29 -3.37
N VAL A 166 -16.33 6.06 -2.65
CA VAL A 166 -15.42 5.52 -1.64
C VAL A 166 -16.19 4.74 -0.57
N ALA A 167 -17.26 5.32 -0.03
CA ALA A 167 -18.06 4.66 1.00
C ALA A 167 -18.69 3.33 0.53
N VAL A 168 -19.16 3.27 -0.74
CA VAL A 168 -19.72 2.04 -1.32
C VAL A 168 -18.61 1.02 -1.58
N LEU A 169 -17.49 1.44 -2.17
CA LEU A 169 -16.36 0.54 -2.47
C LEU A 169 -15.76 -0.04 -1.20
N ASP A 170 -15.53 0.78 -0.16
CA ASP A 170 -15.01 0.30 1.13
C ASP A 170 -15.96 -0.71 1.77
N GLY A 171 -17.27 -0.45 1.72
CA GLY A 171 -18.27 -1.39 2.22
C GLY A 171 -18.25 -2.72 1.46
N LEU A 172 -18.21 -2.70 0.14
CA LEU A 172 -18.16 -3.90 -0.70
C LEU A 172 -16.86 -4.69 -0.49
N LEU A 173 -15.72 -4.00 -0.42
CA LEU A 173 -14.41 -4.61 -0.18
C LEU A 173 -14.31 -5.25 1.20
N LEU A 174 -14.87 -4.58 2.22
CA LEU A 174 -14.93 -5.15 3.56
C LEU A 174 -15.80 -6.41 3.59
N MET A 175 -16.97 -6.39 2.90
CA MET A 175 -17.82 -7.57 2.76
C MET A 175 -17.11 -8.71 2.02
N ARG A 176 -16.33 -8.39 0.98
CA ARG A 176 -15.53 -9.35 0.24
C ARG A 176 -14.49 -10.04 1.13
N LEU A 177 -13.74 -9.27 1.92
CA LEU A 177 -12.69 -9.80 2.80
C LEU A 177 -13.25 -10.64 3.97
N LEU A 178 -14.45 -10.29 4.47
CA LEU A 178 -15.06 -10.96 5.63
C LEU A 178 -16.05 -12.06 5.24
N GLY A 179 -16.82 -11.85 4.17
CA GLY A 179 -17.92 -12.73 3.77
C GLY A 179 -17.71 -13.47 2.46
N GLY A 180 -16.61 -13.19 1.76
CA GLY A 180 -16.27 -13.79 0.48
C GLY A 180 -16.79 -13.04 -0.75
N SER A 181 -16.25 -13.42 -1.92
CA SER A 181 -16.55 -12.76 -3.20
C SER A 181 -18.02 -12.80 -3.56
N ASP A 182 -18.69 -13.96 -3.42
CA ASP A 182 -20.08 -14.15 -3.83
C ASP A 182 -21.05 -13.20 -3.13
N LEU A 183 -20.81 -12.94 -1.81
CA LEU A 183 -21.61 -12.00 -1.04
C LEU A 183 -21.42 -10.57 -1.53
N ALA A 184 -20.17 -10.17 -1.77
CA ALA A 184 -19.84 -8.84 -2.22
C ALA A 184 -20.34 -8.59 -3.66
N ASP A 185 -20.24 -9.57 -4.56
CA ASP A 185 -20.72 -9.47 -5.94
C ASP A 185 -22.26 -9.39 -5.99
N THR A 186 -22.95 -10.14 -5.13
CA THR A 186 -24.41 -10.03 -4.98
C THR A 186 -24.81 -8.63 -4.50
N ALA A 187 -24.10 -8.09 -3.50
CA ALA A 187 -24.36 -6.75 -2.99
C ALA A 187 -24.06 -5.67 -4.05
N SER A 188 -22.95 -5.78 -4.77
CA SER A 188 -22.59 -4.83 -5.83
C SER A 188 -23.63 -4.81 -6.95
N THR A 189 -24.09 -5.99 -7.39
CA THR A 189 -25.17 -6.11 -8.38
C THR A 189 -26.44 -5.41 -7.90
N SER A 190 -26.87 -5.66 -6.67
CA SER A 190 -28.07 -5.01 -6.10
C SER A 190 -27.95 -3.50 -6.01
N LEU A 191 -26.75 -2.97 -5.71
CA LEU A 191 -26.51 -1.53 -5.59
C LEU A 191 -26.44 -0.84 -6.96
N LEU A 192 -25.97 -1.54 -8.01
CA LEU A 192 -25.74 -0.98 -9.33
C LEU A 192 -26.95 -1.17 -10.27
N ASP A 193 -27.76 -2.23 -10.11
CA ASP A 193 -28.89 -2.57 -10.98
C ASP A 193 -30.17 -1.74 -10.78
N HIS A 194 -30.23 -0.87 -9.77
CA HIS A 194 -31.40 0.00 -9.59
C HIS A 194 -31.40 1.15 -10.62
N ARG A 195 -32.12 0.91 -11.72
CA ARG A 195 -32.55 1.91 -12.71
C ARG A 195 -33.67 2.79 -12.16
#